data_5d65dc583a95bfadfa69f03b4e7b3808
#
_entry.id   5d65dc583a95bfadfa69f03b4e7b3808
#
_cell.length_a   1.000
_cell.length_b   1.000
_cell.length_c   1.000
_cell.angle_alpha   90.00
_cell.angle_beta   90.00
_cell.angle_gamma   90.00
#
_symmetry.space_group_name_H-M   'P 1'
#
loop_
_entity.id
_entity.type
_entity.pdbx_description
1 polymer ?
#
loop_
_entity_poly.entity_id
_entity_poly.type
_entity_poly.pdbx_seq_one_letter_code
_entity_poly.pdbx_strand_id
1 'polypeptide(L)'
;MKKSLLSLLLLSAAFVSAADKKNVLLIAGKPSHAPGEHEHNAGIQLLAAGLKQGAADLVDVDVSLNGEWPSDDRVAKADTIVIYSDGGNGHPALPHLDQLAKKMAAGTGFVCLHYAVEPAYERAGWLSVDGKPVSPPPAGRSSKGKGALEFKDWLGGYFEQHWSVNPHWTADFKIIPDHPASRGVKPFGSNDEWYFNMRFRDGMEGVTPLLSAVAPPETMSRGEGPHSGNPDVKKLVLEEKKPQVVAWAVERKDGGRGFGFTGGHYHAGWSNDSQRMLVLNAIVWTAKAEVPAAGVVSKFSEDELKANLDKKAPRKAAAPKKK
;
A
#
# COMPACT_ATOMS: atom_id res chain seq x y z
N MET A 1 43.82 -60.57 17.66
CA MET A 1 42.92 -60.28 16.51
C MET A 1 42.12 -59.03 16.83
N LYS A 2 42.51 -57.87 16.29
CA LYS A 2 41.83 -56.60 16.50
C LYS A 2 40.91 -56.37 15.29
N LYS A 3 39.57 -56.31 15.49
CA LYS A 3 38.61 -55.98 14.46
C LYS A 3 38.43 -54.45 14.44
N SER A 4 38.89 -53.79 13.39
CA SER A 4 38.59 -52.39 13.13
C SER A 4 37.20 -52.28 12.53
N LEU A 5 36.29 -51.59 13.20
CA LEU A 5 35.01 -51.12 12.63
C LEU A 5 35.26 -49.85 11.85
N LEU A 6 35.03 -49.89 10.56
CA LEU A 6 35.04 -48.72 9.68
C LEU A 6 33.65 -48.15 9.64
N SER A 7 33.42 -47.02 10.34
CA SER A 7 32.13 -46.29 10.31
C SER A 7 32.07 -45.45 9.05
N LEU A 8 31.19 -45.79 8.11
CA LEU A 8 30.90 -45.04 6.91
C LEU A 8 29.92 -43.92 7.26
N LEU A 9 30.41 -42.67 7.31
CA LEU A 9 29.57 -41.49 7.44
C LEU A 9 28.92 -41.23 6.07
N LEU A 10 27.63 -41.51 5.94
CA LEU A 10 26.83 -41.07 4.81
C LEU A 10 26.50 -39.56 4.98
N LEU A 11 27.17 -38.71 4.24
CA LEU A 11 26.81 -37.31 4.08
C LEU A 11 25.58 -37.26 3.16
N SER A 12 24.40 -37.11 3.74
CA SER A 12 23.19 -36.78 2.99
C SER A 12 23.24 -35.32 2.56
N ALA A 13 23.60 -35.08 1.31
CA ALA A 13 23.42 -33.78 0.69
C ALA A 13 21.91 -33.52 0.56
N ALA A 14 21.37 -32.66 1.40
CA ALA A 14 20.03 -32.16 1.21
C ALA A 14 20.04 -31.28 -0.07
N PHE A 15 19.47 -31.80 -1.14
CA PHE A 15 19.13 -30.99 -2.30
C PHE A 15 18.04 -29.99 -1.86
N VAL A 16 18.42 -28.76 -1.58
CA VAL A 16 17.49 -27.65 -1.48
C VAL A 16 16.97 -27.44 -2.91
N SER A 17 15.78 -27.95 -3.21
CA SER A 17 15.07 -27.59 -4.43
C SER A 17 14.92 -26.08 -4.44
N ALA A 18 15.38 -25.41 -5.48
CA ALA A 18 15.08 -24.01 -5.69
C ALA A 18 13.54 -23.88 -5.67
N ALA A 19 13.00 -23.15 -4.70
CA ALA A 19 11.57 -22.89 -4.67
C ALA A 19 11.17 -22.15 -5.95
N ASP A 20 10.06 -22.51 -6.55
CA ASP A 20 9.55 -21.82 -7.73
C ASP A 20 9.34 -20.33 -7.40
N LYS A 21 9.85 -19.46 -8.28
CA LYS A 21 9.67 -18.02 -8.13
C LYS A 21 8.21 -17.65 -8.11
N LYS A 22 7.88 -16.62 -7.36
CA LYS A 22 6.52 -16.09 -7.25
C LYS A 22 6.27 -15.00 -8.27
N ASN A 23 5.10 -15.02 -8.88
CA ASN A 23 4.69 -14.05 -9.90
C ASN A 23 4.13 -12.80 -9.24
N VAL A 24 4.81 -11.69 -9.40
CA VAL A 24 4.39 -10.37 -8.91
C VAL A 24 3.84 -9.56 -10.06
N LEU A 25 2.55 -9.21 -10.00
CA LEU A 25 1.88 -8.36 -10.98
C LEU A 25 1.76 -6.94 -10.44
N LEU A 26 2.46 -6.00 -11.06
CA LEU A 26 2.47 -4.58 -10.70
C LEU A 26 1.60 -3.79 -11.68
N ILE A 27 0.64 -3.02 -11.17
CA ILE A 27 -0.31 -2.25 -11.98
C ILE A 27 -0.19 -0.76 -11.62
N ALA A 28 0.19 0.05 -12.60
CA ALA A 28 0.21 1.51 -12.48
C ALA A 28 -1.12 2.11 -12.95
N GLY A 29 -1.63 3.11 -12.22
CA GLY A 29 -2.73 3.95 -12.66
C GLY A 29 -2.35 4.86 -13.82
N LYS A 30 -3.34 5.60 -14.32
CA LYS A 30 -3.12 6.66 -15.32
C LYS A 30 -2.32 7.81 -14.70
N PRO A 31 -1.54 8.55 -15.51
CA PRO A 31 -0.94 9.81 -15.07
C PRO A 31 -1.99 10.77 -14.50
N SER A 32 -1.69 11.35 -13.36
CA SER A 32 -2.56 12.33 -12.68
C SER A 32 -1.73 13.31 -11.86
N HIS A 33 -2.37 14.35 -11.31
CA HIS A 33 -1.75 15.39 -10.49
C HIS A 33 -0.60 16.15 -11.17
N ALA A 34 0.17 16.93 -10.42
CA ALA A 34 1.28 17.73 -10.94
C ALA A 34 2.56 16.89 -11.13
N PRO A 35 3.57 17.41 -11.85
CA PRO A 35 4.87 16.76 -11.97
C PRO A 35 5.45 16.41 -10.60
N GLY A 36 5.95 15.18 -10.44
CA GLY A 36 6.48 14.66 -9.19
C GLY A 36 5.44 14.15 -8.19
N GLU A 37 4.15 14.36 -8.44
CA GLU A 37 3.02 13.83 -7.67
C GLU A 37 2.35 12.69 -8.45
N HIS A 38 1.89 11.61 -7.79
CA HIS A 38 1.20 10.47 -8.43
C HIS A 38 1.91 9.96 -9.70
N GLU A 39 3.23 9.80 -9.63
CA GLU A 39 4.03 9.25 -10.71
C GLU A 39 3.90 7.71 -10.74
N HIS A 40 2.68 7.23 -11.02
CA HIS A 40 2.33 5.81 -10.91
C HIS A 40 3.20 4.94 -11.81
N ASN A 41 3.40 5.36 -13.07
CA ASN A 41 4.23 4.62 -14.04
C ASN A 41 5.68 4.55 -13.60
N ALA A 42 6.26 5.68 -13.19
CA ALA A 42 7.65 5.73 -12.73
C ALA A 42 7.83 4.91 -11.44
N GLY A 43 6.91 5.07 -10.47
CA GLY A 43 6.97 4.36 -9.20
C GLY A 43 6.87 2.84 -9.36
N ILE A 44 5.96 2.35 -10.19
CA ILE A 44 5.82 0.91 -10.48
C ILE A 44 7.08 0.36 -11.17
N GLN A 45 7.64 1.09 -12.14
CA GLN A 45 8.87 0.67 -12.81
C GLN A 45 10.09 0.68 -11.87
N LEU A 46 10.16 1.66 -10.94
CA LEU A 46 11.19 1.70 -9.91
C LEU A 46 11.07 0.53 -8.93
N LEU A 47 9.87 0.20 -8.47
CA LEU A 47 9.63 -0.95 -7.61
C LEU A 47 9.95 -2.27 -8.33
N ALA A 48 9.60 -2.39 -9.62
CA ALA A 48 9.98 -3.54 -10.45
C ALA A 48 11.50 -3.69 -10.56
N ALA A 49 12.22 -2.59 -10.77
CA ALA A 49 13.68 -2.60 -10.80
C ALA A 49 14.27 -2.98 -9.43
N GLY A 50 13.69 -2.46 -8.32
CA GLY A 50 14.10 -2.81 -6.95
C GLY A 50 13.91 -4.30 -6.64
N LEU A 51 12.80 -4.89 -7.05
CA LEU A 51 12.58 -6.35 -6.93
C LEU A 51 13.59 -7.16 -7.74
N LYS A 52 13.91 -6.71 -8.97
CA LYS A 52 14.92 -7.35 -9.81
C LYS A 52 16.33 -7.23 -9.22
N GLN A 53 16.65 -6.17 -8.48
CA GLN A 53 17.92 -6.02 -7.79
C GLN A 53 18.03 -6.91 -6.54
N GLY A 54 17.01 -6.87 -5.68
CA GLY A 54 17.10 -7.43 -4.34
C GLY A 54 16.33 -8.74 -4.10
N ALA A 55 15.55 -9.23 -5.08
CA ALA A 55 14.71 -10.41 -4.96
C ALA A 55 14.57 -11.22 -6.27
N ALA A 56 15.54 -11.09 -7.19
CA ALA A 56 15.50 -11.75 -8.51
C ALA A 56 15.37 -13.28 -8.45
N ASP A 57 15.89 -13.90 -7.40
CA ASP A 57 15.79 -15.35 -7.19
C ASP A 57 14.48 -15.80 -6.52
N LEU A 58 13.68 -14.84 -6.06
CA LEU A 58 12.44 -15.07 -5.31
C LEU A 58 11.19 -14.79 -6.12
N VAL A 59 11.26 -13.79 -7.01
CA VAL A 59 10.07 -13.31 -7.74
C VAL A 59 10.37 -13.06 -9.22
N ASP A 60 9.37 -13.33 -10.05
CA ASP A 60 9.27 -12.83 -11.42
C ASP A 60 8.28 -11.65 -11.44
N VAL A 61 8.65 -10.58 -12.13
CA VAL A 61 7.92 -9.31 -12.10
C VAL A 61 7.29 -9.02 -13.46
N ASP A 62 5.99 -8.86 -13.47
CA ASP A 62 5.18 -8.42 -14.60
C ASP A 62 4.59 -7.03 -14.34
N VAL A 63 4.56 -6.14 -15.34
CA VAL A 63 4.18 -4.73 -15.18
C VAL A 63 3.10 -4.34 -16.17
N SER A 64 2.02 -3.72 -15.68
CA SER A 64 1.00 -3.04 -16.49
C SER A 64 1.00 -1.55 -16.19
N LEU A 65 1.03 -0.71 -17.22
CA LEU A 65 1.19 0.74 -17.10
C LEU A 65 -0.06 1.49 -17.58
N ASN A 66 -0.09 2.80 -17.35
CA ASN A 66 -1.07 3.74 -17.90
C ASN A 66 -2.54 3.43 -17.55
N GLY A 67 -2.79 2.76 -16.44
CA GLY A 67 -4.13 2.36 -16.00
C GLY A 67 -4.72 1.23 -16.84
N GLU A 68 -3.91 0.52 -17.63
CA GLU A 68 -4.35 -0.65 -18.38
C GLU A 68 -4.50 -1.84 -17.44
N TRP A 69 -5.69 -2.46 -17.45
CA TRP A 69 -5.90 -3.68 -16.70
C TRP A 69 -5.23 -4.87 -17.43
N PRO A 70 -4.46 -5.71 -16.74
CA PRO A 70 -3.79 -6.86 -17.36
C PRO A 70 -4.79 -7.88 -17.93
N SER A 71 -4.35 -8.66 -18.92
CA SER A 71 -5.15 -9.76 -19.44
C SER A 71 -5.46 -10.79 -18.35
N ASP A 72 -6.53 -11.57 -18.55
CA ASP A 72 -6.97 -12.61 -17.62
C ASP A 72 -5.85 -13.62 -17.31
N ASP A 73 -5.05 -14.02 -18.31
CA ASP A 73 -3.93 -14.92 -18.14
C ASP A 73 -2.83 -14.34 -17.24
N ARG A 74 -2.55 -13.04 -17.34
CA ARG A 74 -1.56 -12.35 -16.48
C ARG A 74 -2.08 -12.28 -15.05
N VAL A 75 -3.35 -11.91 -14.86
CA VAL A 75 -3.97 -11.90 -13.53
C VAL A 75 -4.03 -13.31 -12.93
N ALA A 76 -4.39 -14.33 -13.74
CA ALA A 76 -4.47 -15.72 -13.29
C ALA A 76 -3.15 -16.25 -12.72
N LYS A 77 -2.01 -15.89 -13.33
CA LYS A 77 -0.67 -16.32 -12.90
C LYS A 77 -0.16 -15.62 -11.64
N ALA A 78 -0.69 -14.45 -11.28
CA ALA A 78 -0.17 -13.66 -10.17
C ALA A 78 -0.30 -14.35 -8.82
N ASP A 79 0.77 -14.43 -8.06
CA ASP A 79 0.80 -14.80 -6.63
C ASP A 79 0.53 -13.59 -5.74
N THR A 80 0.86 -12.37 -6.20
CA THR A 80 0.47 -11.11 -5.59
C THR A 80 0.18 -10.05 -6.64
N ILE A 81 -0.82 -9.20 -6.36
CA ILE A 81 -1.23 -8.08 -7.22
C ILE A 81 -0.99 -6.79 -6.45
N VAL A 82 -0.22 -5.89 -7.05
CA VAL A 82 0.15 -4.58 -6.50
C VAL A 82 -0.47 -3.49 -7.35
N ILE A 83 -1.20 -2.58 -6.74
CA ILE A 83 -1.85 -1.45 -7.42
C ILE A 83 -1.30 -0.14 -6.84
N TYR A 84 -0.73 0.69 -7.70
CA TYR A 84 -0.33 2.07 -7.41
C TYR A 84 -1.04 2.99 -8.39
N SER A 85 -2.13 3.60 -7.95
CA SER A 85 -3.04 4.36 -8.81
C SER A 85 -3.81 5.40 -8.01
N ASP A 86 -4.55 6.25 -8.71
CA ASP A 86 -5.65 6.98 -8.07
C ASP A 86 -6.73 6.01 -7.59
N GLY A 87 -7.43 6.45 -6.55
CA GLY A 87 -8.54 5.74 -5.92
C GLY A 87 -9.92 6.31 -6.26
N GLY A 88 -10.85 6.13 -5.34
CA GLY A 88 -12.23 6.54 -5.51
C GLY A 88 -12.93 5.82 -6.65
N ASN A 89 -13.88 6.48 -7.29
CA ASN A 89 -14.68 5.89 -8.37
C ASN A 89 -13.86 5.55 -9.64
N GLY A 90 -12.64 6.08 -9.75
CA GLY A 90 -11.70 5.79 -10.85
C GLY A 90 -10.73 4.65 -10.58
N HIS A 91 -10.81 3.98 -9.42
CA HIS A 91 -9.89 2.92 -9.05
C HIS A 91 -9.91 1.75 -10.06
N PRO A 92 -8.75 1.34 -10.62
CA PRO A 92 -8.70 0.35 -11.71
C PRO A 92 -9.23 -1.04 -11.33
N ALA A 93 -9.23 -1.40 -10.06
CA ALA A 93 -9.77 -2.69 -9.59
C ALA A 93 -11.30 -2.78 -9.62
N LEU A 94 -12.03 -1.67 -9.58
CA LEU A 94 -13.49 -1.69 -9.41
C LEU A 94 -14.27 -2.42 -10.51
N PRO A 95 -13.90 -2.34 -11.80
CA PRO A 95 -14.54 -3.14 -12.83
C PRO A 95 -14.25 -4.64 -12.72
N HIS A 96 -13.22 -5.02 -11.95
CA HIS A 96 -12.63 -6.37 -11.89
C HIS A 96 -12.76 -7.04 -10.53
N LEU A 97 -13.67 -6.57 -9.65
CA LEU A 97 -13.82 -7.11 -8.29
C LEU A 97 -14.15 -8.60 -8.28
N ASP A 98 -14.99 -9.08 -9.21
CA ASP A 98 -15.33 -10.51 -9.30
C ASP A 98 -14.11 -11.39 -9.67
N GLN A 99 -13.25 -10.89 -10.55
CA GLN A 99 -11.99 -11.55 -10.92
C GLN A 99 -11.03 -11.56 -9.72
N LEU A 100 -10.87 -10.40 -9.06
CA LEU A 100 -10.05 -10.26 -7.86
C LEU A 100 -10.57 -11.13 -6.69
N ALA A 101 -11.89 -11.20 -6.48
CA ALA A 101 -12.48 -12.04 -5.43
C ALA A 101 -12.08 -13.52 -5.59
N LYS A 102 -12.09 -14.04 -6.82
CA LYS A 102 -11.63 -15.41 -7.11
C LYS A 102 -10.13 -15.58 -6.78
N LYS A 103 -9.31 -14.59 -7.13
CA LYS A 103 -7.87 -14.60 -6.81
C LYS A 103 -7.62 -14.54 -5.31
N MET A 104 -8.35 -13.66 -4.60
CA MET A 104 -8.22 -13.52 -3.14
C MET A 104 -8.66 -14.81 -2.43
N ALA A 105 -9.78 -15.42 -2.83
CA ALA A 105 -10.22 -16.70 -2.27
C ALA A 105 -9.21 -17.86 -2.50
N ALA A 106 -8.38 -17.76 -3.54
CA ALA A 106 -7.25 -18.67 -3.77
C ALA A 106 -5.98 -18.30 -2.98
N GLY A 107 -6.05 -17.30 -2.10
CA GLY A 107 -4.94 -16.87 -1.24
C GLY A 107 -3.90 -15.99 -1.93
N THR A 108 -4.21 -15.38 -3.09
CA THR A 108 -3.34 -14.39 -3.76
C THR A 108 -3.12 -13.16 -2.88
N GLY A 109 -1.90 -12.61 -2.89
CA GLY A 109 -1.56 -11.38 -2.18
C GLY A 109 -2.22 -10.15 -2.81
N PHE A 110 -2.51 -9.13 -1.99
CA PHE A 110 -3.09 -7.86 -2.46
C PHE A 110 -2.39 -6.67 -1.81
N VAL A 111 -1.90 -5.76 -2.64
CA VAL A 111 -1.15 -4.57 -2.21
C VAL A 111 -1.74 -3.33 -2.84
N CYS A 112 -2.05 -2.32 -2.02
CA CYS A 112 -2.47 -1.00 -2.50
C CYS A 112 -1.51 0.07 -1.96
N LEU A 113 -1.02 0.93 -2.87
CA LEU A 113 -0.10 2.00 -2.57
C LEU A 113 -0.77 3.36 -2.79
N HIS A 114 -0.60 4.23 -1.83
CA HIS A 114 -1.10 5.60 -1.79
C HIS A 114 -2.62 5.67 -1.98
N TYR A 115 -3.10 6.42 -2.96
CA TYR A 115 -4.53 6.63 -3.17
C TYR A 115 -5.28 5.35 -3.58
N ALA A 116 -4.57 4.32 -4.05
CA ALA A 116 -5.16 3.00 -4.29
C ALA A 116 -5.72 2.30 -3.03
N VAL A 117 -5.51 2.83 -1.83
CA VAL A 117 -6.18 2.32 -0.62
C VAL A 117 -7.63 2.80 -0.49
N GLU A 118 -8.09 3.71 -1.36
CA GLU A 118 -9.44 4.26 -1.38
C GLU A 118 -10.29 3.58 -2.48
N PRO A 119 -11.22 2.67 -2.14
CA PRO A 119 -12.22 2.17 -3.08
C PRO A 119 -13.27 3.24 -3.39
N ALA A 120 -14.24 2.93 -4.25
CA ALA A 120 -15.35 3.83 -4.53
C ALA A 120 -16.16 4.17 -3.27
N TYR A 121 -16.82 5.31 -3.30
CA TYR A 121 -17.82 5.66 -2.30
C TYR A 121 -19.17 5.95 -2.96
N GLU A 122 -20.24 5.73 -2.22
CA GLU A 122 -21.60 6.07 -2.63
C GLU A 122 -22.12 7.23 -1.78
N ARG A 123 -22.63 8.26 -2.44
CA ARG A 123 -23.34 9.36 -1.76
C ARG A 123 -24.71 8.96 -1.21
N ALA A 124 -25.24 7.81 -1.59
CA ALA A 124 -26.54 7.34 -1.17
C ALA A 124 -26.58 7.15 0.36
N GLY A 125 -27.38 7.97 1.02
CA GLY A 125 -27.54 7.97 2.48
C GLY A 125 -26.91 9.14 3.24
N TRP A 126 -26.28 10.06 2.54
CA TRP A 126 -25.63 11.27 3.10
C TRP A 126 -26.47 12.54 2.93
N LEU A 127 -27.67 12.41 2.40
CA LEU A 127 -28.57 13.51 2.25
C LEU A 127 -29.50 13.57 3.47
N SER A 128 -29.65 14.76 4.04
CA SER A 128 -30.75 15.06 4.96
C SER A 128 -32.10 14.88 4.24
N VAL A 129 -33.18 14.88 5.00
CA VAL A 129 -34.56 14.75 4.47
C VAL A 129 -34.90 15.81 3.42
N ASP A 130 -34.23 16.97 3.47
CA ASP A 130 -34.33 18.07 2.50
C ASP A 130 -33.31 18.00 1.36
N GLY A 131 -32.60 16.86 1.20
CA GLY A 131 -31.65 16.63 0.08
C GLY A 131 -30.32 17.33 0.20
N LYS A 132 -30.00 17.93 1.35
CA LYS A 132 -28.70 18.57 1.60
C LYS A 132 -27.67 17.59 2.11
N PRO A 133 -26.38 17.76 1.75
CA PRO A 133 -25.32 16.97 2.33
C PRO A 133 -25.29 17.09 3.85
N VAL A 134 -25.28 15.95 4.55
CA VAL A 134 -25.07 15.89 6.00
C VAL A 134 -23.60 15.55 6.23
N SER A 135 -22.88 16.39 6.94
CA SER A 135 -21.49 16.17 7.35
C SER A 135 -21.37 16.38 8.87
N PRO A 136 -20.81 15.48 9.62
CA PRO A 136 -20.41 14.10 9.24
C PRO A 136 -21.64 13.20 9.04
N PRO A 137 -21.46 12.02 8.40
CA PRO A 137 -22.56 11.07 8.32
C PRO A 137 -23.00 10.68 9.74
N PRO A 138 -24.30 10.44 9.97
CA PRO A 138 -24.76 9.94 11.26
C PRO A 138 -23.98 8.69 11.66
N ALA A 139 -23.60 8.59 12.95
CA ALA A 139 -22.86 7.45 13.49
C ALA A 139 -23.49 6.12 13.01
N GLY A 140 -22.64 5.23 12.46
CA GLY A 140 -23.06 3.94 11.92
C GLY A 140 -23.44 3.92 10.43
N ARG A 141 -23.41 5.06 9.72
CA ARG A 141 -23.54 5.08 8.26
C ARG A 141 -22.17 5.21 7.62
N SER A 142 -21.63 4.09 7.16
CA SER A 142 -20.43 4.10 6.33
C SER A 142 -20.78 4.47 4.90
N SER A 143 -19.90 5.21 4.22
CA SER A 143 -19.95 5.37 2.77
C SER A 143 -19.53 4.07 2.10
N LYS A 144 -20.36 3.02 2.19
CA LYS A 144 -20.07 1.73 1.58
C LYS A 144 -20.24 1.83 0.07
N GLY A 145 -19.22 2.35 -0.60
CA GLY A 145 -19.15 2.29 -2.04
C GLY A 145 -18.70 0.91 -2.53
N LYS A 146 -18.76 0.74 -3.84
CA LYS A 146 -18.29 -0.46 -4.51
C LYS A 146 -16.82 -0.73 -4.16
N GLY A 147 -16.50 -1.92 -3.70
CA GLY A 147 -15.17 -2.34 -3.29
C GLY A 147 -14.83 -2.13 -1.80
N ALA A 148 -15.63 -1.41 -1.04
CA ALA A 148 -15.31 -1.10 0.36
C ALA A 148 -15.22 -2.35 1.26
N LEU A 149 -16.13 -3.30 1.10
CA LEU A 149 -16.13 -4.55 1.87
C LEU A 149 -14.99 -5.47 1.44
N GLU A 150 -14.78 -5.58 0.12
CA GLU A 150 -13.70 -6.32 -0.48
C GLU A 150 -12.34 -5.80 -0.01
N PHE A 151 -12.11 -4.49 -0.03
CA PHE A 151 -10.85 -3.90 0.44
C PHE A 151 -10.67 -4.07 1.95
N LYS A 152 -11.74 -3.94 2.75
CA LYS A 152 -11.69 -4.25 4.18
C LYS A 152 -11.29 -5.70 4.44
N ASP A 153 -11.76 -6.63 3.60
CA ASP A 153 -11.41 -8.05 3.69
C ASP A 153 -10.02 -8.34 3.14
N TRP A 154 -9.69 -7.89 1.94
CA TRP A 154 -8.46 -8.27 1.25
C TRP A 154 -7.22 -7.52 1.75
N LEU A 155 -7.41 -6.23 2.11
CA LEU A 155 -6.35 -5.31 2.53
C LEU A 155 -6.30 -5.10 4.05
N GLY A 156 -7.33 -5.53 4.78
CA GLY A 156 -7.44 -5.34 6.24
C GLY A 156 -7.94 -3.96 6.66
N GLY A 157 -7.96 -3.00 5.75
CA GLY A 157 -8.40 -1.63 5.96
C GLY A 157 -8.39 -0.84 4.67
N TYR A 158 -9.13 0.25 4.63
CA TYR A 158 -9.24 1.12 3.45
C TYR A 158 -9.51 2.55 3.86
N PHE A 159 -9.27 3.49 2.95
CA PHE A 159 -9.66 4.88 3.13
C PHE A 159 -11.18 5.01 2.95
N GLU A 160 -11.88 5.49 3.98
CA GLU A 160 -13.31 5.77 3.94
C GLU A 160 -13.55 7.27 3.97
N GLN A 161 -14.22 7.80 2.94
CA GLN A 161 -14.53 9.23 2.90
C GLN A 161 -15.33 9.66 4.12
N HIS A 162 -15.08 10.88 4.61
CA HIS A 162 -15.61 11.47 5.84
C HIS A 162 -15.24 10.74 7.14
N TRP A 163 -14.37 9.73 7.07
CA TRP A 163 -13.79 9.04 8.20
C TRP A 163 -12.26 9.18 8.19
N SER A 164 -11.62 8.78 7.11
CA SER A 164 -10.18 8.91 6.90
C SER A 164 -9.80 10.31 6.42
N VAL A 165 -8.55 10.69 6.57
CA VAL A 165 -8.03 12.01 6.18
C VAL A 165 -6.72 11.88 5.41
N ASN A 166 -6.45 12.87 4.51
CA ASN A 166 -5.27 12.89 3.64
C ASN A 166 -4.48 14.21 3.75
N PRO A 167 -3.95 14.57 4.91
CA PRO A 167 -3.09 15.74 5.05
C PRO A 167 -1.68 15.48 4.51
N HIS A 168 -1.02 16.55 4.03
CA HIS A 168 0.42 16.54 3.80
C HIS A 168 1.15 16.81 5.12
N TRP A 169 2.10 15.96 5.50
CA TRP A 169 2.89 16.15 6.72
C TRP A 169 4.16 15.30 6.71
N THR A 170 5.12 15.70 7.54
CA THR A 170 6.33 14.92 7.78
C THR A 170 6.07 13.95 8.92
N ALA A 171 6.04 12.66 8.61
CA ALA A 171 5.94 11.59 9.60
C ALA A 171 7.33 11.14 10.03
N ASP A 172 7.51 10.89 11.33
CA ASP A 172 8.74 10.37 11.93
C ASP A 172 8.48 8.97 12.48
N PHE A 173 8.94 7.96 11.77
CA PHE A 173 8.72 6.54 12.08
C PHE A 173 9.86 6.02 12.97
N LYS A 174 9.69 6.16 14.28
CA LYS A 174 10.72 5.80 15.28
C LYS A 174 10.71 4.32 15.65
N ILE A 175 9.54 3.68 15.58
CA ILE A 175 9.34 2.29 15.96
C ILE A 175 9.04 1.49 14.71
N ILE A 176 9.89 0.50 14.42
CA ILE A 176 9.71 -0.44 13.33
C ILE A 176 9.42 -1.81 13.98
N PRO A 177 8.23 -2.39 13.79
CA PRO A 177 7.86 -3.65 14.44
C PRO A 177 8.64 -4.84 13.85
N ASP A 178 8.76 -5.91 14.62
CA ASP A 178 9.29 -7.17 14.12
C ASP A 178 8.23 -7.86 13.24
N HIS A 179 8.44 -7.76 11.92
CA HIS A 179 7.57 -8.36 10.90
C HIS A 179 8.41 -8.63 9.64
N PRO A 180 8.14 -9.69 8.85
CA PRO A 180 8.90 -9.95 7.64
C PRO A 180 8.99 -8.74 6.69
N ALA A 181 7.91 -7.98 6.52
CA ALA A 181 7.94 -6.76 5.71
C ALA A 181 8.84 -5.64 6.28
N SER A 182 9.21 -5.71 7.55
CA SER A 182 10.06 -4.71 8.22
C SER A 182 11.54 -5.12 8.29
N ARG A 183 11.92 -6.27 7.76
CA ARG A 183 13.32 -6.74 7.78
C ARG A 183 14.27 -5.73 7.13
N GLY A 184 15.33 -5.36 7.81
CA GLY A 184 16.32 -4.39 7.35
C GLY A 184 15.89 -2.93 7.37
N VAL A 185 14.61 -2.63 7.55
CA VAL A 185 14.07 -1.26 7.63
C VAL A 185 14.59 -0.58 8.89
N LYS A 186 15.07 0.65 8.74
CA LYS A 186 15.55 1.49 9.84
C LYS A 186 14.52 2.60 10.13
N PRO A 187 14.49 3.15 11.35
CA PRO A 187 13.73 4.37 11.64
C PRO A 187 14.04 5.47 10.62
N PHE A 188 13.02 6.19 10.16
CA PHE A 188 13.18 7.23 9.14
C PHE A 188 12.05 8.28 9.24
N GLY A 189 12.36 9.48 8.74
CA GLY A 189 11.37 10.53 8.50
C GLY A 189 11.07 10.66 7.03
N SER A 190 9.83 10.98 6.69
CA SER A 190 9.42 11.20 5.29
C SER A 190 8.26 12.19 5.23
N ASN A 191 8.36 13.17 4.31
CA ASN A 191 7.25 14.07 3.98
C ASN A 191 6.44 13.48 2.85
N ASP A 192 5.14 13.31 3.08
CA ASP A 192 4.21 12.78 2.08
C ASP A 192 2.78 13.25 2.38
N GLU A 193 1.85 12.92 1.52
CA GLU A 193 0.41 12.99 1.80
C GLU A 193 -0.01 11.71 2.54
N TRP A 194 0.46 11.56 3.78
CA TRP A 194 0.20 10.40 4.61
C TRP A 194 -1.26 10.34 5.04
N TYR A 195 -2.04 9.42 4.45
CA TYR A 195 -3.42 9.18 4.86
C TYR A 195 -3.45 8.41 6.17
N PHE A 196 -4.43 8.73 7.01
CA PHE A 196 -4.61 8.00 8.26
C PHE A 196 -6.08 7.94 8.70
N ASN A 197 -6.32 7.33 9.88
CA ASN A 197 -7.64 6.97 10.37
C ASN A 197 -8.38 6.07 9.38
N MET A 198 -7.69 5.03 8.90
CA MET A 198 -8.27 4.04 7.98
C MET A 198 -9.45 3.31 8.61
N ARG A 199 -10.38 2.84 7.79
CA ARG A 199 -11.43 1.93 8.22
C ARG A 199 -10.88 0.50 8.26
N PHE A 200 -10.27 0.12 9.36
CA PHE A 200 -9.75 -1.22 9.58
C PHE A 200 -10.84 -2.24 9.85
N ARG A 201 -10.50 -3.53 9.81
CA ARG A 201 -11.30 -4.62 10.35
C ARG A 201 -11.61 -4.36 11.82
N ASP A 202 -12.74 -4.87 12.28
CA ASP A 202 -13.17 -4.71 13.68
C ASP A 202 -12.11 -5.34 14.61
N GLY A 203 -11.69 -4.59 15.62
CA GLY A 203 -10.63 -5.02 16.52
C GLY A 203 -9.25 -5.20 15.87
N MET A 204 -9.02 -4.69 14.67
CA MET A 204 -7.77 -4.90 13.90
C MET A 204 -7.48 -6.39 13.63
N GLU A 205 -8.51 -7.22 13.46
CA GLU A 205 -8.34 -8.67 13.27
C GLU A 205 -7.39 -9.01 12.12
N GLY A 206 -6.29 -9.69 12.43
CA GLY A 206 -5.24 -10.07 11.49
C GLY A 206 -4.43 -8.91 10.92
N VAL A 207 -4.65 -7.67 11.39
CA VAL A 207 -3.95 -6.46 10.92
C VAL A 207 -2.80 -6.11 11.84
N THR A 208 -1.61 -5.97 11.28
CA THR A 208 -0.39 -5.53 11.97
C THR A 208 0.02 -4.15 11.47
N PRO A 209 -0.01 -3.09 12.31
CA PRO A 209 0.57 -1.80 11.96
C PRO A 209 2.08 -1.93 11.71
N LEU A 210 2.56 -1.41 10.58
CA LEU A 210 3.99 -1.43 10.23
C LEU A 210 4.64 -0.05 10.35
N LEU A 211 3.93 1.00 9.95
CA LEU A 211 4.34 2.39 10.19
C LEU A 211 3.24 3.14 10.91
N SER A 212 3.62 3.79 12.00
CA SER A 212 2.73 4.67 12.75
C SER A 212 3.52 5.88 13.25
N ALA A 213 2.89 7.05 13.23
CA ALA A 213 3.46 8.28 13.75
C ALA A 213 2.39 9.18 14.35
N VAL A 214 2.76 10.05 15.27
CA VAL A 214 1.87 11.06 15.83
C VAL A 214 1.74 12.19 14.81
N ALA A 215 0.55 12.39 14.27
CA ALA A 215 0.28 13.45 13.33
C ALA A 215 0.28 14.81 14.07
N PRO A 216 0.95 15.85 13.52
CA PRO A 216 0.97 17.16 14.14
C PRO A 216 -0.41 17.86 14.03
N PRO A 217 -0.74 18.79 14.95
CA PRO A 217 -2.05 19.46 14.98
C PRO A 217 -2.45 20.14 13.68
N GLU A 218 -1.50 20.62 12.89
CA GLU A 218 -1.71 21.30 11.61
C GLU A 218 -2.40 20.41 10.58
N THR A 219 -2.29 19.08 10.71
CA THR A 219 -2.98 18.11 9.86
C THR A 219 -4.51 18.22 9.98
N MET A 220 -5.00 18.82 11.07
CA MET A 220 -6.42 19.03 11.33
C MET A 220 -6.91 20.45 10.97
N SER A 221 -6.10 21.25 10.27
CA SER A 221 -6.44 22.63 9.92
C SER A 221 -7.55 22.77 8.87
N ARG A 222 -7.77 21.74 8.04
CA ARG A 222 -8.86 21.73 7.06
C ARG A 222 -10.22 21.53 7.73
N GLY A 223 -11.25 22.18 7.20
CA GLY A 223 -12.64 21.93 7.59
C GLY A 223 -13.07 20.49 7.31
N GLU A 224 -14.26 20.14 7.80
CA GLU A 224 -14.83 18.81 7.54
C GLU A 224 -15.15 18.63 6.06
N GLY A 225 -14.86 17.42 5.57
CA GLY A 225 -15.06 17.07 4.17
C GLY A 225 -14.79 15.60 3.90
N PRO A 226 -14.92 15.16 2.65
CA PRO A 226 -14.71 13.76 2.28
C PRO A 226 -13.33 13.21 2.69
N HIS A 227 -12.31 14.08 2.68
CA HIS A 227 -10.92 13.71 2.93
C HIS A 227 -10.29 14.52 4.08
N SER A 228 -11.10 15.15 4.94
CA SER A 228 -10.57 16.02 5.99
C SER A 228 -11.49 16.15 7.20
N GLY A 229 -10.86 16.35 8.35
CA GLY A 229 -11.36 17.04 9.52
C GLY A 229 -12.62 16.53 10.18
N ASN A 230 -12.96 15.22 10.17
CA ASN A 230 -14.09 14.75 10.96
C ASN A 230 -13.82 14.86 12.50
N PRO A 231 -14.88 14.95 13.35
CA PRO A 231 -14.72 15.16 14.79
C PRO A 231 -13.91 14.05 15.47
N ASP A 232 -14.11 12.79 15.09
CA ASP A 232 -13.44 11.65 15.73
C ASP A 232 -11.92 11.70 15.50
N VAL A 233 -11.47 11.95 14.25
CA VAL A 233 -10.05 12.06 13.96
C VAL A 233 -9.44 13.30 14.59
N LYS A 234 -10.17 14.42 14.70
CA LYS A 234 -9.69 15.59 15.43
C LYS A 234 -9.42 15.27 16.89
N LYS A 235 -10.31 14.54 17.55
CA LYS A 235 -10.09 14.09 18.93
C LYS A 235 -8.85 13.22 19.06
N LEU A 236 -8.67 12.23 18.18
CA LEU A 236 -7.51 11.33 18.18
C LEU A 236 -6.19 12.09 18.03
N VAL A 237 -6.16 13.13 17.18
CA VAL A 237 -4.93 13.89 16.88
C VAL A 237 -4.67 15.00 17.90
N LEU A 238 -5.69 15.83 18.19
CA LEU A 238 -5.50 17.06 18.98
C LEU A 238 -5.50 16.80 20.49
N GLU A 239 -6.35 15.89 20.96
CA GLU A 239 -6.54 15.63 22.38
C GLU A 239 -5.74 14.39 22.82
N GLU A 240 -5.95 13.24 22.16
CA GLU A 240 -5.34 11.97 22.54
C GLU A 240 -3.91 11.80 22.05
N LYS A 241 -3.47 12.59 21.05
CA LYS A 241 -2.14 12.51 20.40
C LYS A 241 -1.77 11.07 20.01
N LYS A 242 -2.74 10.33 19.54
CA LYS A 242 -2.63 8.90 19.24
C LYS A 242 -1.83 8.68 17.97
N PRO A 243 -0.82 7.79 17.95
CA PRO A 243 -0.12 7.44 16.72
C PRO A 243 -1.10 6.94 15.65
N GLN A 244 -0.96 7.47 14.44
CA GLN A 244 -1.79 7.14 13.29
C GLN A 244 -1.09 6.11 12.40
N VAL A 245 -1.80 5.04 12.06
CA VAL A 245 -1.28 3.97 11.19
C VAL A 245 -1.34 4.43 9.74
N VAL A 246 -0.20 4.39 9.04
CA VAL A 246 -0.05 4.80 7.63
C VAL A 246 0.47 3.67 6.73
N ALA A 247 0.97 2.58 7.32
CA ALA A 247 1.25 1.33 6.60
C ALA A 247 0.90 0.15 7.50
N TRP A 248 0.33 -0.89 6.90
CA TRP A 248 -0.11 -2.08 7.63
C TRP A 248 -0.03 -3.33 6.77
N ALA A 249 0.14 -4.47 7.42
CA ALA A 249 0.02 -5.80 6.84
C ALA A 249 -1.24 -6.48 7.36
N VAL A 250 -1.80 -7.40 6.60
CA VAL A 250 -2.89 -8.27 7.05
C VAL A 250 -2.65 -9.71 6.63
N GLU A 251 -2.88 -10.63 7.56
CA GLU A 251 -3.01 -12.06 7.26
C GLU A 251 -4.50 -12.40 7.22
N ARG A 252 -4.93 -13.01 6.10
CA ARG A 252 -6.33 -13.37 5.88
C ARG A 252 -6.59 -14.82 6.27
N LYS A 253 -7.84 -15.12 6.62
CA LYS A 253 -8.27 -16.48 7.01
C LYS A 253 -8.13 -17.49 5.87
N ASP A 254 -8.17 -17.05 4.62
CA ASP A 254 -7.92 -17.85 3.42
C ASP A 254 -6.42 -18.16 3.18
N GLY A 255 -5.55 -17.71 4.08
CA GLY A 255 -4.10 -17.82 3.96
C GLY A 255 -3.48 -16.83 3.00
N GLY A 256 -4.25 -15.89 2.43
CA GLY A 256 -3.73 -14.77 1.67
C GLY A 256 -3.16 -13.68 2.57
N ARG A 257 -2.45 -12.73 1.96
CA ARG A 257 -1.83 -11.60 2.65
C ARG A 257 -2.15 -10.31 1.95
N GLY A 258 -2.31 -9.22 2.72
CA GLY A 258 -2.51 -7.90 2.18
C GLY A 258 -1.55 -6.89 2.78
N PHE A 259 -1.30 -5.80 2.04
CA PHE A 259 -0.49 -4.69 2.52
C PHE A 259 -1.04 -3.37 2.00
N GLY A 260 -1.32 -2.44 2.90
CA GLY A 260 -1.70 -1.07 2.60
C GLY A 260 -0.59 -0.09 3.00
N PHE A 261 -0.30 0.86 2.13
CA PHE A 261 0.72 1.88 2.34
C PHE A 261 0.20 3.22 1.80
N THR A 262 0.10 4.23 2.65
CA THR A 262 -0.54 5.50 2.28
C THR A 262 0.41 6.57 1.77
N GLY A 263 1.72 6.36 1.86
CA GLY A 263 2.72 7.22 1.22
C GLY A 263 2.82 6.99 -0.29
N GLY A 264 3.60 7.81 -0.98
CA GLY A 264 3.83 7.71 -2.42
C GLY A 264 3.10 8.79 -3.23
N HIS A 265 2.52 9.80 -2.59
CA HIS A 265 2.07 11.01 -3.29
C HIS A 265 3.23 11.67 -4.02
N TYR A 266 4.33 11.86 -3.31
CA TYR A 266 5.56 12.40 -3.89
C TYR A 266 6.47 11.28 -4.37
N HIS A 267 6.80 11.28 -5.66
CA HIS A 267 7.75 10.31 -6.24
C HIS A 267 9.12 10.36 -5.55
N ALA A 268 9.54 11.55 -5.11
CA ALA A 268 10.78 11.73 -4.35
C ALA A 268 10.87 10.87 -3.08
N GLY A 269 9.74 10.48 -2.48
CA GLY A 269 9.70 9.57 -1.33
C GLY A 269 10.37 8.22 -1.61
N TRP A 270 10.40 7.77 -2.85
CA TRP A 270 11.06 6.51 -3.24
C TRP A 270 12.59 6.57 -3.14
N SER A 271 13.21 7.74 -2.98
CA SER A 271 14.63 7.90 -2.69
C SER A 271 15.00 7.43 -1.27
N ASN A 272 14.04 7.38 -0.34
CA ASN A 272 14.27 6.89 1.02
C ASN A 272 14.39 5.36 1.00
N ASP A 273 15.57 4.85 1.33
CA ASP A 273 15.88 3.42 1.30
C ASP A 273 14.98 2.59 2.22
N SER A 274 14.67 3.10 3.43
CA SER A 274 13.82 2.42 4.41
C SER A 274 12.37 2.36 3.94
N GLN A 275 11.84 3.45 3.39
CA GLN A 275 10.48 3.50 2.81
C GLN A 275 10.34 2.53 1.65
N ARG A 276 11.29 2.56 0.72
CA ARG A 276 11.31 1.68 -0.45
C ARG A 276 11.47 0.21 -0.04
N MET A 277 12.39 -0.09 0.88
CA MET A 277 12.64 -1.45 1.37
C MET A 277 11.38 -2.03 2.03
N LEU A 278 10.65 -1.27 2.85
CA LEU A 278 9.40 -1.72 3.45
C LEU A 278 8.39 -2.20 2.39
N VAL A 279 8.21 -1.40 1.33
CA VAL A 279 7.26 -1.73 0.26
C VAL A 279 7.73 -2.95 -0.54
N LEU A 280 9.01 -3.02 -0.90
CA LEU A 280 9.59 -4.18 -1.60
C LEU A 280 9.47 -5.46 -0.78
N ASN A 281 9.80 -5.40 0.51
CA ASN A 281 9.61 -6.52 1.44
C ASN A 281 8.15 -6.98 1.50
N ALA A 282 7.22 -6.02 1.62
CA ALA A 282 5.80 -6.32 1.69
C ALA A 282 5.28 -7.01 0.42
N ILE A 283 5.77 -6.60 -0.75
CA ILE A 283 5.44 -7.26 -2.02
C ILE A 283 5.93 -8.72 -2.02
N VAL A 284 7.18 -8.97 -1.64
CA VAL A 284 7.74 -10.33 -1.53
C VAL A 284 6.96 -11.15 -0.50
N TRP A 285 6.66 -10.58 0.67
CA TRP A 285 5.89 -11.22 1.73
C TRP A 285 4.47 -11.57 1.28
N THR A 286 3.78 -10.65 0.60
CA THR A 286 2.40 -10.92 0.11
C THR A 286 2.37 -11.98 -0.98
N ALA A 287 3.44 -12.12 -1.76
CA ALA A 287 3.62 -13.21 -2.71
C ALA A 287 3.92 -14.57 -2.03
N LYS A 288 4.04 -14.60 -0.68
CA LYS A 288 4.42 -15.78 0.12
C LYS A 288 5.83 -16.31 -0.19
N ALA A 289 6.70 -15.45 -0.72
CA ALA A 289 8.13 -15.72 -0.75
C ALA A 289 8.79 -15.31 0.58
N GLU A 290 9.92 -15.93 0.90
CA GLU A 290 10.68 -15.58 2.11
C GLU A 290 11.41 -14.25 1.89
N VAL A 291 11.11 -13.26 2.72
CA VAL A 291 11.81 -11.97 2.67
C VAL A 291 13.25 -12.16 3.18
N PRO A 292 14.27 -11.68 2.45
CA PRO A 292 15.66 -11.78 2.91
C PRO A 292 15.85 -11.18 4.31
N ALA A 293 16.75 -11.75 5.11
CA ALA A 293 17.01 -11.27 6.47
C ALA A 293 17.46 -9.78 6.52
N ALA A 294 18.20 -9.34 5.50
CA ALA A 294 18.62 -7.94 5.34
C ALA A 294 17.53 -7.03 4.70
N GLY A 295 16.37 -7.59 4.36
CA GLY A 295 15.36 -6.95 3.52
C GLY A 295 15.71 -7.03 2.02
N VAL A 296 14.78 -6.58 1.18
CA VAL A 296 14.97 -6.45 -0.27
C VAL A 296 15.76 -5.18 -0.54
N VAL A 297 17.09 -5.34 -0.61
CA VAL A 297 18.00 -4.22 -0.80
C VAL A 297 17.99 -3.77 -2.25
N SER A 298 17.84 -2.48 -2.48
CA SER A 298 17.94 -1.85 -3.79
C SER A 298 18.65 -0.50 -3.69
N LYS A 299 19.37 -0.12 -4.72
CA LYS A 299 20.05 1.18 -4.81
C LYS A 299 19.78 1.79 -6.16
N PHE A 300 19.51 3.07 -6.19
CA PHE A 300 19.23 3.83 -7.38
C PHE A 300 20.05 5.13 -7.38
N SER A 301 20.59 5.47 -8.54
CA SER A 301 21.16 6.78 -8.80
C SER A 301 20.03 7.84 -8.89
N GLU A 302 20.40 9.12 -8.85
CA GLU A 302 19.44 10.20 -9.05
C GLU A 302 18.74 10.13 -10.41
N ASP A 303 19.45 9.71 -11.44
CA ASP A 303 18.89 9.59 -12.79
C ASP A 303 17.87 8.44 -12.87
N GLU A 304 18.17 7.29 -12.23
CA GLU A 304 17.21 6.18 -12.14
C GLU A 304 15.96 6.56 -11.33
N LEU A 305 16.12 7.32 -10.25
CA LEU A 305 14.98 7.84 -9.47
C LEU A 305 14.11 8.82 -10.27
N LYS A 306 14.67 9.53 -11.23
CA LYS A 306 13.96 10.47 -12.11
C LYS A 306 13.52 9.85 -13.44
N ALA A 307 13.87 8.59 -13.68
CA ALA A 307 13.49 7.90 -14.91
C ALA A 307 11.97 7.65 -14.98
N ASN A 308 11.45 7.61 -16.20
CA ASN A 308 10.05 7.25 -16.50
C ASN A 308 8.98 8.15 -15.89
N LEU A 309 9.33 9.34 -15.42
CA LEU A 309 8.34 10.32 -14.96
C LEU A 309 7.36 10.67 -16.08
N ASP A 310 6.09 10.79 -15.72
CA ASP A 310 5.04 11.14 -16.66
C ASP A 310 5.21 12.56 -17.21
N LYS A 311 4.92 12.75 -18.50
CA LYS A 311 4.88 14.09 -19.11
C LYS A 311 3.62 14.81 -18.65
N LYS A 312 3.72 15.60 -17.59
CA LYS A 312 2.62 16.36 -16.99
C LYS A 312 2.78 17.84 -17.19
N ALA A 313 1.65 18.55 -17.35
CA ALA A 313 1.66 20.00 -17.37
C ALA A 313 1.97 20.57 -15.97
N PRO A 314 2.75 21.66 -15.86
CA PRO A 314 2.93 22.36 -14.60
C PRO A 314 1.59 22.75 -13.98
N ARG A 315 1.51 22.73 -12.62
CA ARG A 315 0.32 23.20 -11.90
C ARG A 315 0.04 24.66 -12.29
N LYS A 316 -1.17 24.95 -12.77
CA LYS A 316 -1.58 26.33 -13.02
C LYS A 316 -1.48 27.10 -11.70
N ALA A 317 -0.78 28.25 -11.72
CA ALA A 317 -0.75 29.12 -10.55
C ALA A 317 -2.19 29.43 -10.11
N ALA A 318 -2.47 29.28 -8.82
CA ALA A 318 -3.77 29.64 -8.28
C ALA A 318 -4.04 31.12 -8.59
N ALA A 319 -5.20 31.42 -9.17
CA ALA A 319 -5.60 32.80 -9.38
C ALA A 319 -5.58 33.54 -8.02
N PRO A 320 -5.07 34.79 -7.97
CA PRO A 320 -5.02 35.53 -6.71
C PRO A 320 -6.43 35.63 -6.14
N LYS A 321 -6.60 35.24 -4.88
CA LYS A 321 -7.87 35.39 -4.17
C LYS A 321 -8.23 36.87 -4.22
N LYS A 322 -9.32 37.23 -4.90
CA LYS A 322 -9.88 38.56 -4.79
C LYS A 322 -10.17 38.85 -3.32
N LYS A 323 -9.51 39.89 -2.80
CA LYS A 323 -9.74 40.41 -1.44
C LYS A 323 -11.13 40.97 -1.33
#